data_66fac384b459d6c657082be2db531c89
#
_entry.id   66fac384b459d6c657082be2db531c89
#
_cell.length_a   1.000
_cell.length_b   1.000
_cell.length_c   1.000
_cell.angle_alpha   90.00
_cell.angle_beta   90.00
_cell.angle_gamma   90.00
#
_symmetry.space_group_name_H-M   'P 1'
#
loop_
_entity.id
_entity.type
_entity.pdbx_description
1 polymer ?
#
loop_
_entity_poly.entity_id
_entity_poly.type
_entity_poly.pdbx_seq_one_letter_code
_entity_poly.pdbx_strand_id
1 'polypeptide(L)'
;MQRVLRALMQRLGCLWLFACLCVVAPLHAEDARRSPHPEVIVSAQWLRDALAQPPGEARLLIVNASWSEDGVAREYLSGHLPGAVHLDTDRLETGFPRWALRTLPELQQVIGALGVSPEDTVVVYGARSIAAARAWWVLMYAGVRDVRYLDGGLLAWRAAGLPTEIAATIPTPRLFSARAREDFLISTEELRGRLQDASLQLADTRGWAEFNGLVSGYDYAAFAGRIPQSVAVGDADDSAEIYQDETGRLRDPQAVLARWREEGLDPDARELVFYCGTGWRSSLTFLYAYALGFPRIRNYSDGWLGWSTEHRPDPEAKGPSPGWRQIPSGNPVESPVPAVLRPR
;
A
#
# COMPACT_ATOMS: atom_id res chain seq x y z
N MET A 1 61.37 5.77 -53.68
CA MET A 1 60.35 4.86 -53.10
C MET A 1 59.91 5.24 -51.67
N GLN A 2 60.34 6.41 -51.18
CA GLN A 2 59.98 6.84 -49.78
C GLN A 2 59.07 8.08 -49.70
N ARG A 3 58.62 8.65 -50.83
CA ARG A 3 57.75 9.84 -50.85
C ARG A 3 56.29 9.56 -51.15
N VAL A 4 55.92 8.31 -51.48
CA VAL A 4 54.51 7.94 -51.72
C VAL A 4 53.82 7.33 -50.52
N LEU A 5 54.57 6.84 -49.52
CA LEU A 5 54.02 6.26 -48.32
C LEU A 5 53.55 7.29 -47.23
N ARG A 6 53.98 8.57 -47.35
CA ARG A 6 53.57 9.61 -46.37
C ARG A 6 52.24 10.30 -46.72
N ALA A 7 51.75 10.17 -47.94
CA ALA A 7 50.50 10.80 -48.37
C ALA A 7 49.25 9.93 -48.09
N LEU A 8 49.42 8.63 -47.81
CA LEU A 8 48.31 7.72 -47.53
C LEU A 8 47.97 7.62 -46.04
N MET A 9 48.87 8.01 -45.13
CA MET A 9 48.59 7.97 -43.67
C MET A 9 47.96 9.25 -43.10
N GLN A 10 47.80 10.30 -43.87
CA GLN A 10 47.14 11.55 -43.43
C GLN A 10 45.66 11.67 -43.86
N ARG A 11 45.11 10.68 -44.58
CA ARG A 11 43.69 10.66 -44.96
C ARG A 11 42.85 9.60 -44.26
N LEU A 12 43.40 8.83 -43.36
CA LEU A 12 42.68 7.83 -42.51
C LEU A 12 42.52 8.22 -41.06
N GLY A 13 42.94 9.43 -40.67
CA GLY A 13 42.89 9.94 -39.32
C GLY A 13 41.63 10.75 -38.93
N CYS A 14 40.68 10.99 -39.86
CA CYS A 14 39.51 11.86 -39.61
C CYS A 14 38.16 11.16 -39.72
N LEU A 15 38.07 9.85 -39.64
CA LEU A 15 36.80 9.10 -39.79
C LEU A 15 36.42 8.26 -38.57
N TRP A 16 37.11 8.42 -37.42
CA TRP A 16 36.82 7.67 -36.18
C TRP A 16 36.40 8.53 -34.98
N LEU A 17 35.96 9.77 -35.21
CA LEU A 17 35.55 10.68 -34.12
C LEU A 17 34.05 11.09 -34.19
N PHE A 18 33.22 10.35 -34.96
CA PHE A 18 31.78 10.67 -35.05
C PHE A 18 30.85 9.48 -34.82
N ALA A 19 31.25 8.50 -34.05
CA ALA A 19 30.38 7.35 -33.71
C ALA A 19 30.27 7.02 -32.25
N CYS A 20 30.38 8.03 -31.36
CA CYS A 20 30.12 7.86 -29.92
C CYS A 20 29.36 9.03 -29.32
N LEU A 21 28.41 9.58 -30.05
CA LEU A 21 27.38 10.45 -29.48
C LEU A 21 26.05 9.94 -30.02
N CYS A 22 25.30 9.38 -29.18
CA CYS A 22 23.86 9.12 -29.28
C CYS A 22 23.54 7.69 -28.89
N VAL A 23 23.58 7.38 -27.63
CA VAL A 23 22.50 6.66 -26.95
C VAL A 23 22.60 7.07 -25.47
N VAL A 24 22.31 8.31 -25.20
CA VAL A 24 21.66 8.65 -23.93
C VAL A 24 20.20 8.83 -24.32
N ALA A 25 19.51 7.71 -24.34
CA ALA A 25 18.07 7.67 -24.55
C ALA A 25 17.32 8.38 -23.42
N PRO A 26 16.12 8.87 -23.67
CA PRO A 26 15.42 9.82 -22.81
C PRO A 26 14.86 9.13 -21.56
N LEU A 27 15.67 8.99 -20.53
CA LEU A 27 15.19 8.64 -19.17
C LEU A 27 14.44 9.80 -18.47
N HIS A 28 14.33 10.97 -19.11
CA HIS A 28 13.84 12.19 -18.44
C HIS A 28 12.46 12.67 -18.88
N ALA A 29 11.83 12.07 -19.89
CA ALA A 29 10.52 12.51 -20.35
C ALA A 29 9.34 11.87 -19.59
N GLU A 30 9.55 10.73 -18.94
CA GLU A 30 8.52 10.00 -18.20
C GLU A 30 8.37 10.52 -16.75
N ASP A 31 9.45 10.98 -16.13
CA ASP A 31 9.43 11.55 -14.77
C ASP A 31 8.68 12.90 -14.69
N ALA A 32 8.51 13.60 -15.80
CA ALA A 32 7.85 14.92 -15.80
C ALA A 32 6.34 14.90 -15.48
N ARG A 33 5.71 13.73 -15.39
CA ARG A 33 4.28 13.56 -15.08
C ARG A 33 4.01 13.20 -13.62
N ARG A 34 5.06 12.89 -12.86
CA ARG A 34 4.95 12.49 -11.46
C ARG A 34 5.16 13.68 -10.54
N SER A 35 4.40 13.71 -9.46
CA SER A 35 4.61 14.63 -8.34
C SER A 35 4.95 13.81 -7.10
N PRO A 36 6.21 13.41 -6.90
CA PRO A 36 6.59 12.59 -5.77
C PRO A 36 6.24 13.24 -4.43
N HIS A 37 5.78 12.41 -3.49
CA HIS A 37 5.44 12.78 -2.13
C HIS A 37 6.37 12.08 -1.12
N PRO A 38 7.70 12.30 -1.16
CA PRO A 38 8.63 11.63 -0.27
C PRO A 38 8.38 11.98 1.21
N GLU A 39 7.73 13.11 1.48
CA GLU A 39 7.37 13.58 2.81
C GLU A 39 6.37 12.68 3.53
N VAL A 40 5.66 11.80 2.82
CA VAL A 40 4.69 10.88 3.46
C VAL A 40 5.35 9.74 4.21
N ILE A 41 6.62 9.44 3.92
CA ILE A 41 7.41 8.43 4.62
C ILE A 41 8.46 9.17 5.45
N VAL A 42 8.33 9.10 6.77
CA VAL A 42 9.19 9.85 7.69
C VAL A 42 10.04 8.94 8.58
N SER A 43 11.22 9.39 8.93
CA SER A 43 12.12 8.67 9.83
C SER A 43 11.82 8.97 11.31
N ALA A 44 12.33 8.12 12.22
CA ALA A 44 12.29 8.37 13.66
C ALA A 44 12.99 9.68 14.05
N GLN A 45 14.08 10.04 13.38
CA GLN A 45 14.77 11.31 13.59
C GLN A 45 13.90 12.50 13.19
N TRP A 46 13.26 12.42 12.02
CA TRP A 46 12.35 13.46 11.59
C TRP A 46 11.23 13.68 12.62
N LEU A 47 10.59 12.58 13.08
CA LEU A 47 9.51 12.67 14.06
C LEU A 47 9.99 13.26 15.40
N ARG A 48 11.15 12.84 15.91
CA ARG A 48 11.77 13.42 17.11
C ARG A 48 11.95 14.94 16.97
N ASP A 49 12.48 15.38 15.84
CA ASP A 49 12.77 16.79 15.59
C ASP A 49 11.47 17.59 15.43
N ALA A 50 10.44 17.00 14.80
CA ALA A 50 9.13 17.60 14.69
C ALA A 50 8.43 17.76 16.06
N LEU A 51 8.55 16.75 16.94
CA LEU A 51 8.00 16.81 18.31
C LEU A 51 8.73 17.84 19.20
N ALA A 52 9.97 18.16 18.91
CA ALA A 52 10.74 19.18 19.65
C ALA A 52 10.39 20.62 19.21
N GLN A 53 9.69 20.82 18.11
CA GLN A 53 9.26 22.14 17.67
C GLN A 53 8.10 22.69 18.53
N PRO A 54 8.01 23.99 18.72
CA PRO A 54 6.80 24.60 19.28
C PRO A 54 5.56 24.19 18.44
N PRO A 55 4.38 24.07 19.09
CA PRO A 55 3.15 23.78 18.38
C PRO A 55 2.92 24.80 17.24
N GLY A 56 2.78 24.28 16.00
CA GLY A 56 2.41 25.08 14.84
C GLY A 56 0.90 25.28 14.74
N GLU A 57 0.43 25.77 13.60
CA GLU A 57 -1.02 25.90 13.33
C GLU A 57 -1.68 24.51 13.25
N ALA A 58 -1.04 23.53 12.60
CA ALA A 58 -1.46 22.14 12.58
C ALA A 58 -0.84 21.39 13.78
N ARG A 59 -1.66 20.61 14.48
CA ARG A 59 -1.17 19.74 15.56
C ARG A 59 -0.51 18.50 14.95
N LEU A 60 0.55 18.04 15.58
CA LEU A 60 1.17 16.74 15.30
C LEU A 60 0.56 15.69 16.24
N LEU A 61 -0.08 14.67 15.66
CA LEU A 61 -0.59 13.52 16.40
C LEU A 61 0.13 12.25 15.96
N ILE A 62 0.32 11.35 16.90
CA ILE A 62 0.92 10.04 16.64
C ILE A 62 -0.17 8.97 16.86
N VAL A 63 -0.35 8.09 15.89
CA VAL A 63 -1.32 7.00 15.92
C VAL A 63 -0.59 5.67 15.82
N ASN A 64 -0.72 4.86 16.85
CA ASN A 64 -0.36 3.44 16.78
C ASN A 64 -1.53 2.67 16.17
N ALA A 65 -1.29 1.98 15.06
CA ALA A 65 -2.26 1.14 14.40
C ALA A 65 -1.93 -0.33 14.64
N SER A 66 -2.75 -1.00 15.45
CA SER A 66 -2.62 -2.42 15.76
C SER A 66 -3.97 -3.04 16.08
N TRP A 67 -4.04 -4.36 16.04
CA TRP A 67 -5.23 -5.10 16.46
C TRP A 67 -5.37 -5.11 17.97
N SER A 68 -6.61 -5.17 18.44
CA SER A 68 -6.92 -5.51 19.83
C SER A 68 -7.25 -6.99 19.94
N GLU A 69 -6.63 -7.66 20.89
CA GLU A 69 -6.98 -9.05 21.26
C GLU A 69 -7.93 -9.00 22.46
N ASP A 70 -9.13 -9.57 22.31
CA ASP A 70 -10.17 -9.52 23.34
C ASP A 70 -10.48 -8.09 23.86
N GLY A 71 -10.40 -7.10 22.97
CA GLY A 71 -10.56 -5.68 23.30
C GLY A 71 -9.36 -5.07 24.03
N VAL A 72 -8.22 -5.76 24.10
CA VAL A 72 -7.00 -5.27 24.75
C VAL A 72 -5.91 -5.01 23.71
N ALA A 73 -5.44 -3.79 23.64
CA ALA A 73 -4.34 -3.35 22.77
C ALA A 73 -2.97 -3.82 23.31
N ARG A 74 -2.70 -5.13 23.33
CA ARG A 74 -1.50 -5.71 23.98
C ARG A 74 -0.21 -5.19 23.38
N GLU A 75 -0.14 -5.08 22.06
CA GLU A 75 1.02 -4.56 21.36
C GLU A 75 1.31 -3.13 21.80
N TYR A 76 0.31 -2.25 21.76
CA TYR A 76 0.43 -0.86 22.18
C TYR A 76 0.83 -0.73 23.66
N LEU A 77 0.19 -1.50 24.55
CA LEU A 77 0.45 -1.48 26.00
C LEU A 77 1.81 -2.10 26.39
N SER A 78 2.43 -2.89 25.49
CA SER A 78 3.80 -3.40 25.71
C SER A 78 4.89 -2.33 25.50
N GLY A 79 4.53 -1.18 24.94
CA GLY A 79 5.38 -0.03 24.72
C GLY A 79 5.10 0.66 23.39
N HIS A 80 4.91 1.95 23.45
CA HIS A 80 4.57 2.80 22.30
C HIS A 80 5.33 4.14 22.33
N LEU A 81 5.25 4.90 21.26
CA LEU A 81 5.83 6.24 21.18
C LEU A 81 5.12 7.18 22.15
N PRO A 82 5.84 8.09 22.84
CA PRO A 82 5.22 9.03 23.79
C PRO A 82 4.10 9.84 23.16
N GLY A 83 2.96 9.89 23.85
CA GLY A 83 1.77 10.60 23.40
C GLY A 83 1.00 9.95 22.25
N ALA A 84 1.40 8.78 21.77
CA ALA A 84 0.68 8.08 20.73
C ALA A 84 -0.69 7.59 21.22
N VAL A 85 -1.74 7.81 20.44
CA VAL A 85 -3.06 7.21 20.66
C VAL A 85 -3.16 5.88 19.94
N HIS A 86 -3.93 4.94 20.48
CA HIS A 86 -4.16 3.64 19.86
C HIS A 86 -5.37 3.66 18.93
N LEU A 87 -5.16 3.21 17.70
CA LEU A 87 -6.21 2.88 16.74
C LEU A 87 -6.30 1.35 16.65
N ASP A 88 -7.36 0.79 17.21
CA ASP A 88 -7.75 -0.58 16.92
C ASP A 88 -8.20 -0.68 15.45
N THR A 89 -7.42 -1.40 14.66
CA THR A 89 -7.64 -1.48 13.22
C THR A 89 -8.92 -2.20 12.82
N ASP A 90 -9.48 -3.07 13.68
CA ASP A 90 -10.79 -3.70 13.46
C ASP A 90 -11.93 -2.67 13.43
N ARG A 91 -11.72 -1.49 14.01
CA ARG A 91 -12.69 -0.39 13.93
C ARG A 91 -12.79 0.26 12.56
N LEU A 92 -11.86 -0.03 11.65
CA LEU A 92 -11.90 0.49 10.28
C LEU A 92 -12.78 -0.34 9.36
N GLU A 93 -13.16 -1.54 9.79
CA GLU A 93 -13.87 -2.53 8.96
C GLU A 93 -15.16 -3.01 9.63
N THR A 94 -16.04 -3.61 8.82
CA THR A 94 -17.33 -4.14 9.31
C THR A 94 -17.16 -5.43 10.11
N GLY A 95 -15.96 -6.03 10.07
CA GLY A 95 -15.71 -7.33 10.66
C GLY A 95 -16.34 -8.46 9.87
N PHE A 96 -16.35 -9.62 10.53
CA PHE A 96 -16.90 -10.87 9.97
C PHE A 96 -18.38 -10.71 9.54
N PRO A 97 -18.79 -11.29 8.39
CA PRO A 97 -18.01 -12.15 7.50
C PRO A 97 -17.34 -11.40 6.33
N ARG A 98 -17.55 -10.11 6.19
CA ARG A 98 -17.19 -9.36 4.97
C ARG A 98 -15.85 -8.66 5.04
N TRP A 99 -15.45 -8.18 6.21
CA TRP A 99 -14.24 -7.38 6.40
C TRP A 99 -14.16 -6.16 5.44
N ALA A 100 -15.33 -5.63 5.10
CA ALA A 100 -15.44 -4.47 4.21
C ALA A 100 -15.08 -3.18 4.96
N LEU A 101 -14.53 -2.22 4.24
CA LEU A 101 -14.31 -0.88 4.77
C LEU A 101 -15.62 -0.30 5.31
N ARG A 102 -15.59 0.32 6.49
CA ARG A 102 -16.76 1.03 7.03
C ARG A 102 -17.13 2.21 6.14
N THR A 103 -18.37 2.63 6.23
CA THR A 103 -18.87 3.82 5.55
C THR A 103 -18.13 5.08 6.02
N LEU A 104 -18.06 6.10 5.16
CA LEU A 104 -17.39 7.35 5.51
C LEU A 104 -17.88 7.97 6.82
N PRO A 105 -19.21 8.04 7.13
CA PRO A 105 -19.67 8.53 8.42
C PRO A 105 -19.16 7.73 9.62
N GLU A 106 -19.08 6.39 9.51
CA GLU A 106 -18.52 5.54 10.56
C GLU A 106 -17.02 5.77 10.74
N LEU A 107 -16.27 5.87 9.63
CA LEU A 107 -14.84 6.20 9.67
C LEU A 107 -14.59 7.56 10.31
N GLN A 108 -15.40 8.55 9.98
CA GLN A 108 -15.33 9.88 10.59
C GLN A 108 -15.54 9.85 12.10
N GLN A 109 -16.45 9.00 12.58
CA GLN A 109 -16.64 8.78 14.04
C GLN A 109 -15.40 8.13 14.67
N VAL A 110 -14.82 7.11 14.04
CA VAL A 110 -13.61 6.45 14.53
C VAL A 110 -12.44 7.43 14.58
N ILE A 111 -12.22 8.21 13.53
CA ILE A 111 -11.13 9.18 13.40
C ILE A 111 -11.31 10.33 14.42
N GLY A 112 -12.52 10.84 14.56
CA GLY A 112 -12.84 11.86 15.54
C GLY A 112 -12.66 11.39 16.97
N ALA A 113 -12.94 10.11 17.26
CA ALA A 113 -12.72 9.52 18.58
C ALA A 113 -11.23 9.46 18.97
N LEU A 114 -10.30 9.41 17.98
CA LEU A 114 -8.85 9.53 18.18
C LEU A 114 -8.41 10.98 18.46
N GLY A 115 -9.31 11.94 18.39
CA GLY A 115 -9.02 13.36 18.56
C GLY A 115 -8.41 14.01 17.32
N VAL A 116 -8.45 13.35 16.16
CA VAL A 116 -7.93 13.85 14.89
C VAL A 116 -8.88 14.87 14.25
N SER A 117 -8.32 15.93 13.65
CA SER A 117 -9.01 16.90 12.81
C SER A 117 -8.46 16.84 11.39
N PRO A 118 -9.21 17.27 10.36
CA PRO A 118 -8.75 17.21 8.97
C PRO A 118 -7.45 17.97 8.68
N GLU A 119 -7.15 19.00 9.48
CA GLU A 119 -5.98 19.88 9.35
C GLU A 119 -4.75 19.41 10.11
N ASP A 120 -4.87 18.36 10.95
CA ASP A 120 -3.75 17.85 11.73
C ASP A 120 -2.73 17.13 10.84
N THR A 121 -1.46 17.17 11.23
CA THR A 121 -0.45 16.23 10.74
C THR A 121 -0.52 14.97 11.59
N VAL A 122 -0.81 13.83 10.96
CA VAL A 122 -0.95 12.55 11.65
C VAL A 122 0.19 11.63 11.24
N VAL A 123 1.00 11.18 12.19
CA VAL A 123 2.04 10.17 11.97
C VAL A 123 1.53 8.80 12.40
N VAL A 124 1.45 7.87 11.48
CA VAL A 124 0.95 6.50 11.72
C VAL A 124 2.11 5.52 11.78
N TYR A 125 2.07 4.60 12.74
CA TYR A 125 2.98 3.47 12.84
C TYR A 125 2.28 2.25 13.45
N GLY A 126 2.90 1.08 13.32
CA GLY A 126 2.46 -0.17 13.93
C GLY A 126 3.61 -1.17 13.93
N ALA A 127 3.50 -2.28 14.65
CA ALA A 127 4.48 -3.36 14.57
C ALA A 127 4.38 -4.09 13.23
N ARG A 128 3.17 -4.13 12.66
CA ARG A 128 2.96 -4.66 11.30
C ARG A 128 2.78 -3.50 10.31
N SER A 129 3.63 -3.48 9.28
CA SER A 129 3.61 -2.44 8.24
C SER A 129 2.27 -2.33 7.54
N ILE A 130 1.61 -3.47 7.28
CA ILE A 130 0.31 -3.48 6.61
C ILE A 130 -0.80 -2.85 7.47
N ALA A 131 -0.75 -2.98 8.80
CA ALA A 131 -1.69 -2.32 9.71
C ALA A 131 -1.50 -0.80 9.70
N ALA A 132 -0.24 -0.35 9.79
CA ALA A 132 0.09 1.06 9.69
C ALA A 132 -0.26 1.64 8.31
N ALA A 133 0.03 0.93 7.22
CA ALA A 133 -0.32 1.35 5.87
C ALA A 133 -1.84 1.39 5.66
N ARG A 134 -2.58 0.43 6.22
CA ARG A 134 -4.06 0.42 6.20
C ARG A 134 -4.62 1.65 6.89
N ALA A 135 -4.16 1.94 8.10
CA ALA A 135 -4.59 3.13 8.86
C ALA A 135 -4.20 4.42 8.13
N TRP A 136 -2.98 4.51 7.58
CA TRP A 136 -2.52 5.63 6.77
C TRP A 136 -3.46 5.88 5.58
N TRP A 137 -3.78 4.81 4.82
CA TRP A 137 -4.65 4.90 3.65
C TRP A 137 -6.07 5.32 4.03
N VAL A 138 -6.64 4.75 5.10
CA VAL A 138 -8.00 5.10 5.55
C VAL A 138 -8.09 6.54 6.01
N LEU A 139 -7.10 7.06 6.75
CA LEU A 139 -7.04 8.45 7.17
C LEU A 139 -6.96 9.40 5.97
N MET A 140 -6.12 9.07 4.98
CA MET A 140 -6.02 9.83 3.73
C MET A 140 -7.32 9.78 2.94
N TYR A 141 -7.93 8.61 2.77
CA TYR A 141 -9.22 8.43 2.11
C TYR A 141 -10.32 9.26 2.79
N ALA A 142 -10.38 9.22 4.12
CA ALA A 142 -11.39 9.94 4.88
C ALA A 142 -11.22 11.47 4.88
N GLY A 143 -10.09 11.99 4.35
CA GLY A 143 -9.88 13.42 4.15
C GLY A 143 -8.97 14.12 5.16
N VAL A 144 -8.14 13.37 5.93
CA VAL A 144 -7.02 13.98 6.66
C VAL A 144 -6.00 14.47 5.64
N ARG A 145 -5.56 15.71 5.76
CA ARG A 145 -4.74 16.37 4.72
C ARG A 145 -3.29 15.96 4.73
N ASP A 146 -2.71 15.73 5.88
CA ASP A 146 -1.30 15.35 6.07
C ASP A 146 -1.20 14.11 6.94
N VAL A 147 -1.08 12.95 6.31
CA VAL A 147 -0.85 11.67 7.00
C VAL A 147 0.50 11.13 6.59
N ARG A 148 1.34 10.83 7.56
CA ARG A 148 2.70 10.33 7.36
C ARG A 148 2.86 8.95 7.94
N TYR A 149 3.64 8.14 7.27
CA TYR A 149 3.99 6.78 7.68
C TYR A 149 5.37 6.81 8.34
N LEU A 150 5.48 6.32 9.57
CA LEU A 150 6.76 6.22 10.27
C LEU A 150 7.52 4.97 9.81
N ASP A 151 8.58 5.17 9.06
CA ASP A 151 9.41 4.10 8.53
C ASP A 151 10.14 3.32 9.64
N GLY A 152 9.97 2.00 9.62
CA GLY A 152 10.49 1.08 10.65
C GLY A 152 9.78 1.19 12.00
N GLY A 153 8.72 2.02 12.12
CA GLY A 153 7.82 2.09 13.26
C GLY A 153 8.52 2.17 14.62
N LEU A 154 8.00 1.41 15.59
CA LEU A 154 8.54 1.36 16.96
C LEU A 154 9.98 0.81 17.02
N LEU A 155 10.34 -0.10 16.13
CA LEU A 155 11.69 -0.67 16.08
C LEU A 155 12.72 0.41 15.71
N ALA A 156 12.46 1.20 14.67
CA ALA A 156 13.34 2.31 14.26
C ALA A 156 13.42 3.40 15.34
N TRP A 157 12.31 3.68 16.04
CA TRP A 157 12.27 4.61 17.15
C TRP A 157 13.17 4.17 18.30
N ARG A 158 13.07 2.90 18.72
CA ARG A 158 13.93 2.31 19.76
C ARG A 158 15.39 2.24 19.33
N ALA A 159 15.67 1.88 18.08
CA ALA A 159 17.03 1.84 17.54
C ALA A 159 17.71 3.23 17.52
N ALA A 160 16.92 4.30 17.43
CA ALA A 160 17.41 5.68 17.58
C ALA A 160 17.63 6.09 19.05
N GLY A 161 17.45 5.20 20.02
CA GLY A 161 17.62 5.48 21.45
C GLY A 161 16.53 6.36 22.07
N LEU A 162 15.36 6.43 21.42
CA LEU A 162 14.28 7.33 21.83
C LEU A 162 13.35 6.65 22.85
N PRO A 163 12.73 7.42 23.78
CA PRO A 163 11.94 6.88 24.88
C PRO A 163 10.63 6.26 24.39
N THR A 164 10.10 5.32 25.17
CA THR A 164 8.77 4.73 24.97
C THR A 164 7.94 4.82 26.25
N GLU A 165 6.61 4.76 26.08
CA GLU A 165 5.62 4.73 27.18
C GLU A 165 4.84 3.42 27.16
N ILE A 166 4.28 3.05 28.34
CA ILE A 166 3.35 1.93 28.52
C ILE A 166 1.98 2.39 29.01
N ALA A 167 1.90 3.63 29.52
CA ALA A 167 0.64 4.22 29.96
C ALA A 167 -0.16 4.68 28.74
N ALA A 168 -1.38 4.16 28.59
CA ALA A 168 -2.20 4.50 27.43
C ALA A 168 -2.52 6.01 27.38
N THR A 169 -2.28 6.63 26.25
CA THR A 169 -2.74 7.98 25.96
C THR A 169 -4.24 7.97 25.69
N ILE A 170 -4.99 8.72 26.50
CA ILE A 170 -6.44 8.86 26.32
C ILE A 170 -6.69 10.03 25.35
N PRO A 171 -7.21 9.79 24.15
CA PRO A 171 -7.50 10.86 23.21
C PRO A 171 -8.65 11.74 23.72
N THR A 172 -8.59 13.04 23.40
CA THR A 172 -9.74 13.92 23.55
C THR A 172 -10.53 13.91 22.24
N PRO A 173 -11.74 13.31 22.22
CA PRO A 173 -12.52 13.21 21.00
C PRO A 173 -12.83 14.56 20.38
N ARG A 174 -12.88 14.61 19.04
CA ARG A 174 -13.25 15.79 18.24
C ARG A 174 -14.28 15.42 17.19
N LEU A 175 -15.05 16.41 16.77
CA LEU A 175 -15.87 16.24 15.58
C LEU A 175 -14.94 16.22 14.37
N PHE A 176 -14.94 15.10 13.65
CA PHE A 176 -14.26 15.00 12.38
C PHE A 176 -15.29 15.07 11.25
N SER A 177 -15.09 15.99 10.31
CA SER A 177 -15.93 16.13 9.13
C SER A 177 -15.04 16.61 7.96
N ALA A 178 -14.88 15.76 6.97
CA ALA A 178 -14.13 16.07 5.76
C ALA A 178 -14.76 15.38 4.56
N ARG A 179 -14.46 15.88 3.37
CA ARG A 179 -14.82 15.21 2.12
C ARG A 179 -13.85 14.04 1.89
N ALA A 180 -14.39 12.88 1.57
CA ALA A 180 -13.56 11.74 1.21
C ALA A 180 -12.77 12.00 -0.09
N ARG A 181 -11.61 11.38 -0.19
CA ARG A 181 -10.85 11.27 -1.44
C ARG A 181 -11.35 10.05 -2.22
N GLU A 182 -12.50 10.24 -2.89
CA GLU A 182 -13.14 9.17 -3.67
C GLU A 182 -12.24 8.64 -4.80
N ASP A 183 -11.29 9.45 -5.24
CA ASP A 183 -10.25 9.09 -6.20
C ASP A 183 -9.26 8.04 -5.67
N PHE A 184 -9.28 7.73 -4.38
CA PHE A 184 -8.42 6.69 -3.76
C PHE A 184 -9.07 5.31 -3.69
N LEU A 185 -10.37 5.23 -3.89
CA LEU A 185 -11.15 4.00 -3.77
C LEU A 185 -11.80 3.65 -5.12
N ILE A 186 -11.87 2.36 -5.43
CA ILE A 186 -12.70 1.85 -6.52
C ILE A 186 -13.68 0.81 -5.96
N SER A 187 -14.95 0.91 -6.35
CA SER A 187 -15.97 -0.05 -5.95
C SER A 187 -15.92 -1.31 -6.79
N THR A 188 -16.50 -2.41 -6.28
CA THR A 188 -16.67 -3.67 -7.03
C THR A 188 -17.45 -3.46 -8.32
N GLU A 189 -18.49 -2.63 -8.31
CA GLU A 189 -19.32 -2.36 -9.49
C GLU A 189 -18.54 -1.60 -10.56
N GLU A 190 -17.82 -0.53 -10.18
CA GLU A 190 -16.98 0.25 -11.10
C GLU A 190 -15.88 -0.63 -11.69
N LEU A 191 -15.14 -1.37 -10.85
CA LEU A 191 -14.07 -2.25 -11.29
C LEU A 191 -14.57 -3.31 -12.28
N ARG A 192 -15.70 -3.95 -11.99
CA ARG A 192 -16.32 -4.93 -12.88
C ARG A 192 -16.67 -4.32 -14.24
N GLY A 193 -17.21 -3.11 -14.25
CA GLY A 193 -17.55 -2.40 -15.48
C GLY A 193 -16.32 -1.99 -16.30
N ARG A 194 -15.14 -1.92 -15.69
CA ARG A 194 -13.89 -1.44 -16.30
C ARG A 194 -12.85 -2.53 -16.56
N LEU A 195 -13.17 -3.81 -16.38
CA LEU A 195 -12.19 -4.90 -16.59
C LEU A 195 -11.57 -4.91 -18.00
N GLN A 196 -12.28 -4.45 -19.01
CA GLN A 196 -11.79 -4.38 -20.39
C GLN A 196 -11.20 -2.99 -20.76
N ASP A 197 -11.12 -2.08 -19.80
CA ASP A 197 -10.58 -0.74 -20.01
C ASP A 197 -9.05 -0.78 -20.07
N ALA A 198 -8.50 -0.59 -21.27
CA ALA A 198 -7.05 -0.59 -21.49
C ALA A 198 -6.31 0.53 -20.74
N SER A 199 -7.02 1.55 -20.24
CA SER A 199 -6.43 2.62 -19.42
C SER A 199 -6.27 2.25 -17.94
N LEU A 200 -6.80 1.09 -17.50
CA LEU A 200 -6.72 0.58 -16.13
C LEU A 200 -5.83 -0.64 -16.09
N GLN A 201 -4.96 -0.72 -15.08
CA GLN A 201 -4.16 -1.90 -14.79
C GLN A 201 -4.37 -2.33 -13.36
N LEU A 202 -4.66 -3.63 -13.18
CA LEU A 202 -4.86 -4.25 -11.87
C LEU A 202 -3.53 -4.83 -11.37
N ALA A 203 -3.19 -4.54 -10.13
CA ALA A 203 -2.04 -5.08 -9.43
C ALA A 203 -2.50 -5.94 -8.24
N ASP A 204 -2.31 -7.24 -8.35
CA ASP A 204 -2.56 -8.19 -7.25
C ASP A 204 -1.35 -8.23 -6.32
N THR A 205 -1.56 -7.80 -5.09
CA THR A 205 -0.49 -7.76 -4.08
C THR A 205 -0.48 -8.99 -3.17
N ARG A 206 -1.26 -10.01 -3.51
CA ARG A 206 -1.28 -11.28 -2.78
C ARG A 206 -0.05 -12.12 -3.11
N GLY A 207 0.20 -13.13 -2.29
CA GLY A 207 1.25 -14.08 -2.53
C GLY A 207 1.07 -14.86 -3.84
N TRP A 208 2.18 -15.42 -4.34
CA TRP A 208 2.19 -16.17 -5.62
C TRP A 208 1.22 -17.35 -5.64
N ALA A 209 1.07 -18.07 -4.53
CA ALA A 209 0.14 -19.19 -4.42
C ALA A 209 -1.32 -18.72 -4.52
N GLU A 210 -1.65 -17.57 -3.92
CA GLU A 210 -2.99 -16.96 -4.00
C GLU A 210 -3.28 -16.47 -5.43
N PHE A 211 -2.33 -15.76 -6.05
CA PHE A 211 -2.46 -15.23 -7.41
C PHE A 211 -2.70 -16.34 -8.43
N ASN A 212 -2.03 -17.48 -8.30
CA ASN A 212 -2.20 -18.63 -9.16
C ASN A 212 -3.41 -19.50 -8.79
N GLY A 213 -4.17 -19.14 -7.76
CA GLY A 213 -5.36 -19.87 -7.35
C GLY A 213 -5.07 -21.25 -6.73
N LEU A 214 -3.88 -21.46 -6.21
CA LEU A 214 -3.53 -22.69 -5.49
C LEU A 214 -4.15 -22.71 -4.09
N VAL A 215 -4.29 -21.53 -3.50
CA VAL A 215 -4.95 -21.30 -2.20
C VAL A 215 -5.81 -20.05 -2.29
N SER A 216 -6.76 -19.90 -1.36
CA SER A 216 -7.53 -18.65 -1.22
C SER A 216 -6.77 -17.55 -0.49
N GLY A 217 -5.78 -17.93 0.31
CA GLY A 217 -4.95 -17.04 1.13
C GLY A 217 -5.51 -16.74 2.51
N TYR A 218 -6.74 -17.13 2.80
CA TYR A 218 -7.40 -16.87 4.08
C TYR A 218 -8.31 -18.01 4.48
N ASP A 219 -8.34 -18.33 5.77
CA ASP A 219 -9.20 -19.39 6.30
C ASP A 219 -10.69 -19.09 6.12
N TYR A 220 -11.04 -17.80 6.04
CA TYR A 220 -12.42 -17.34 5.87
C TYR A 220 -12.82 -17.09 4.41
N ALA A 221 -11.96 -17.35 3.43
CA ALA A 221 -12.27 -17.19 2.01
C ALA A 221 -12.36 -18.56 1.33
N ALA A 222 -13.53 -18.88 0.80
CA ALA A 222 -13.78 -20.20 0.20
C ALA A 222 -13.24 -20.37 -1.22
N PHE A 223 -13.03 -19.28 -1.95
CA PHE A 223 -12.73 -19.32 -3.38
C PHE A 223 -11.27 -18.89 -3.65
N ALA A 224 -10.60 -19.67 -4.51
CA ALA A 224 -9.26 -19.38 -5.00
C ALA A 224 -9.32 -18.87 -6.46
N GLY A 225 -8.29 -18.13 -6.88
CA GLY A 225 -8.18 -17.51 -8.20
C GLY A 225 -7.76 -16.05 -8.13
N ARG A 226 -7.94 -15.32 -9.22
CA ARG A 226 -7.60 -13.88 -9.32
C ARG A 226 -8.62 -13.12 -10.14
N ILE A 227 -8.60 -11.80 -9.99
CA ILE A 227 -9.35 -10.89 -10.88
C ILE A 227 -8.68 -10.95 -12.26
N PRO A 228 -9.46 -11.13 -13.36
CA PRO A 228 -8.91 -11.23 -14.70
C PRO A 228 -8.00 -10.04 -15.06
N GLN A 229 -6.95 -10.31 -15.84
CA GLN A 229 -5.99 -9.33 -16.34
C GLN A 229 -5.12 -8.67 -15.25
N SER A 230 -5.16 -9.15 -14.01
CA SER A 230 -4.28 -8.63 -12.97
C SER A 230 -2.82 -9.06 -13.18
N VAL A 231 -1.90 -8.17 -12.78
CA VAL A 231 -0.46 -8.41 -12.73
C VAL A 231 -0.08 -8.73 -11.29
N ALA A 232 0.73 -9.76 -11.07
CA ALA A 232 1.25 -10.09 -9.75
C ALA A 232 2.35 -9.10 -9.37
N VAL A 233 2.20 -8.46 -8.22
CA VAL A 233 3.23 -7.58 -7.64
C VAL A 233 3.64 -8.01 -6.23
N GLY A 234 3.12 -9.16 -5.77
CA GLY A 234 3.51 -9.85 -4.55
C GLY A 234 4.05 -11.25 -4.87
N ASP A 235 5.07 -11.72 -4.17
CA ASP A 235 5.66 -13.05 -4.39
C ASP A 235 5.89 -13.86 -3.12
N ALA A 236 5.57 -13.32 -1.97
CA ALA A 236 5.63 -14.00 -0.68
C ALA A 236 4.23 -14.17 -0.08
N ASP A 237 4.07 -15.11 0.84
CA ASP A 237 2.80 -15.32 1.56
C ASP A 237 2.41 -14.08 2.36
N ASP A 238 3.40 -13.38 2.93
CA ASP A 238 3.25 -12.03 3.47
C ASP A 238 3.94 -11.02 2.53
N SER A 239 3.16 -10.25 1.77
CA SER A 239 3.68 -9.25 0.85
C SER A 239 4.50 -8.14 1.53
N ALA A 240 4.42 -8.00 2.86
CA ALA A 240 5.27 -7.10 3.60
C ALA A 240 6.76 -7.48 3.49
N GLU A 241 7.09 -8.76 3.38
CA GLU A 241 8.47 -9.23 3.26
C GLU A 241 9.18 -8.67 2.02
N ILE A 242 8.48 -8.51 0.90
CA ILE A 242 9.10 -7.95 -0.32
C ILE A 242 9.19 -6.43 -0.31
N TYR A 243 8.41 -5.77 0.52
CA TYR A 243 8.34 -4.31 0.63
C TYR A 243 9.12 -3.75 1.83
N GLN A 244 9.62 -4.62 2.69
CA GLN A 244 10.43 -4.24 3.84
C GLN A 244 11.76 -4.97 3.84
N ASP A 245 12.73 -4.39 4.54
CA ASP A 245 13.97 -5.07 4.89
C ASP A 245 13.82 -5.83 6.22
N GLU A 246 14.86 -6.55 6.62
CA GLU A 246 14.94 -7.33 7.86
C GLU A 246 14.80 -6.49 9.14
N THR A 247 14.92 -5.18 9.05
CA THR A 247 14.73 -4.24 10.16
C THR A 247 13.32 -3.67 10.23
N GLY A 248 12.43 -4.09 9.31
CA GLY A 248 11.06 -3.59 9.19
C GLY A 248 10.93 -2.23 8.53
N ARG A 249 12.03 -1.70 7.94
CA ARG A 249 12.00 -0.46 7.16
C ARG A 249 11.51 -0.73 5.76
N LEU A 250 10.87 0.26 5.19
CA LEU A 250 10.47 0.22 3.79
C LEU A 250 11.70 0.15 2.88
N ARG A 251 11.65 -0.69 1.86
CA ARG A 251 12.66 -0.70 0.80
C ARG A 251 12.62 0.61 0.02
N ASP A 252 13.72 0.92 -0.65
CA ASP A 252 13.80 2.09 -1.52
C ASP A 252 12.63 2.07 -2.53
N PRO A 253 11.79 3.13 -2.59
CA PRO A 253 10.68 3.22 -3.53
C PRO A 253 11.10 3.04 -5.00
N GLN A 254 12.29 3.47 -5.39
CA GLN A 254 12.78 3.29 -6.76
C GLN A 254 13.11 1.82 -7.06
N ALA A 255 13.63 1.08 -6.08
CA ALA A 255 13.85 -0.36 -6.22
C ALA A 255 12.52 -1.12 -6.35
N VAL A 256 11.51 -0.72 -5.58
CA VAL A 256 10.14 -1.28 -5.70
C VAL A 256 9.54 -0.99 -7.08
N LEU A 257 9.70 0.24 -7.57
CA LEU A 257 9.24 0.61 -8.91
C LEU A 257 9.92 -0.20 -10.03
N ALA A 258 11.24 -0.41 -9.92
CA ALA A 258 11.98 -1.23 -10.89
C ALA A 258 11.43 -2.66 -10.92
N ARG A 259 11.18 -3.23 -9.74
CA ARG A 259 10.57 -4.55 -9.62
C ARG A 259 9.16 -4.60 -10.25
N TRP A 260 8.29 -3.64 -9.97
CA TRP A 260 6.96 -3.59 -10.58
C TRP A 260 7.01 -3.57 -12.11
N ARG A 261 7.98 -2.85 -12.69
CA ARG A 261 8.18 -2.84 -14.15
C ARG A 261 8.62 -4.20 -14.69
N GLU A 262 9.51 -4.89 -13.97
CA GLU A 262 9.93 -6.27 -14.30
C GLU A 262 8.77 -7.26 -14.24
N GLU A 263 7.84 -7.08 -13.31
CA GLU A 263 6.61 -7.88 -13.16
C GLU A 263 5.54 -7.54 -14.22
N GLY A 264 5.77 -6.51 -15.04
CA GLY A 264 4.87 -6.10 -16.13
C GLY A 264 3.84 -5.04 -15.73
N LEU A 265 3.98 -4.40 -14.58
CA LEU A 265 3.20 -3.23 -14.22
C LEU A 265 3.74 -2.02 -15.00
N ASP A 266 2.86 -1.33 -15.72
CA ASP A 266 3.17 -0.08 -16.42
C ASP A 266 2.53 1.11 -15.68
N PRO A 267 3.22 1.64 -14.68
CA PRO A 267 2.65 2.66 -13.81
C PRO A 267 2.54 4.05 -14.46
N ASP A 268 3.21 4.28 -15.57
CA ASP A 268 3.28 5.61 -16.22
C ASP A 268 2.14 5.82 -17.22
N ALA A 269 1.65 4.74 -17.82
CA ALA A 269 0.66 4.82 -18.89
C ALA A 269 -0.79 4.70 -18.44
N ARG A 270 -1.06 4.19 -17.23
CA ARG A 270 -2.39 3.71 -16.83
C ARG A 270 -2.78 4.16 -15.44
N GLU A 271 -4.08 4.05 -15.16
CA GLU A 271 -4.60 4.08 -13.81
C GLU A 271 -4.27 2.75 -13.13
N LEU A 272 -3.63 2.81 -11.96
CA LEU A 272 -3.28 1.63 -11.19
C LEU A 272 -4.34 1.36 -10.13
N VAL A 273 -4.82 0.12 -10.08
CA VAL A 273 -5.69 -0.36 -9.03
C VAL A 273 -4.98 -1.49 -8.29
N PHE A 274 -4.66 -1.27 -7.04
CA PHE A 274 -4.07 -2.28 -6.16
C PHE A 274 -5.17 -3.04 -5.41
N TYR A 275 -5.04 -4.36 -5.30
CA TYR A 275 -5.92 -5.17 -4.46
C TYR A 275 -5.14 -6.29 -3.77
N CYS A 276 -5.69 -6.80 -2.67
CA CYS A 276 -5.26 -8.03 -2.01
C CYS A 276 -6.49 -8.85 -1.56
N GLY A 277 -6.48 -9.45 -0.40
CA GLY A 277 -7.65 -10.14 0.16
C GLY A 277 -8.77 -9.21 0.58
N THR A 278 -8.44 -8.18 1.37
CA THR A 278 -9.37 -7.24 2.02
C THR A 278 -8.79 -5.81 2.11
N GLY A 279 -7.89 -5.43 1.20
CA GLY A 279 -7.39 -4.06 1.09
C GLY A 279 -6.21 -3.68 1.99
N TRP A 280 -5.68 -4.58 2.82
CA TRP A 280 -4.59 -4.28 3.78
C TRP A 280 -3.22 -4.24 3.13
N ARG A 281 -2.79 -5.36 2.53
CA ARG A 281 -1.52 -5.45 1.81
C ARG A 281 -1.47 -4.42 0.67
N SER A 282 -2.58 -4.24 -0.04
CA SER A 282 -2.69 -3.25 -1.12
C SER A 282 -2.63 -1.80 -0.66
N SER A 283 -2.89 -1.50 0.62
CA SER A 283 -2.64 -0.17 1.18
C SER A 283 -1.15 0.16 1.27
N LEU A 284 -0.29 -0.85 1.47
CA LEU A 284 1.16 -0.65 1.46
C LEU A 284 1.69 -0.36 0.05
N THR A 285 1.22 -1.09 -0.96
CA THR A 285 1.59 -0.79 -2.36
C THR A 285 1.04 0.55 -2.82
N PHE A 286 -0.16 0.92 -2.36
CA PHE A 286 -0.71 2.25 -2.60
C PHE A 286 0.17 3.35 -1.98
N LEU A 287 0.66 3.17 -0.74
CA LEU A 287 1.59 4.11 -0.11
C LEU A 287 2.86 4.32 -0.95
N TYR A 288 3.45 3.24 -1.49
CA TYR A 288 4.60 3.34 -2.40
C TYR A 288 4.26 4.12 -3.67
N ALA A 289 3.16 3.79 -4.31
CA ALA A 289 2.74 4.48 -5.53
C ALA A 289 2.45 5.97 -5.27
N TYR A 290 1.85 6.29 -4.13
CA TYR A 290 1.62 7.67 -3.71
C TYR A 290 2.96 8.41 -3.45
N ALA A 291 3.87 7.81 -2.69
CA ALA A 291 5.20 8.38 -2.43
C ALA A 291 6.01 8.61 -3.72
N LEU A 292 5.85 7.73 -4.70
CA LEU A 292 6.46 7.85 -6.03
C LEU A 292 5.75 8.88 -6.94
N GLY A 293 4.59 9.42 -6.52
CA GLY A 293 3.87 10.46 -7.22
C GLY A 293 3.04 9.99 -8.41
N PHE A 294 2.58 8.75 -8.42
CA PHE A 294 1.67 8.27 -9.47
C PHE A 294 0.33 9.03 -9.42
N PRO A 295 -0.12 9.61 -10.52
CA PRO A 295 -1.24 10.54 -10.50
C PRO A 295 -2.61 9.87 -10.42
N ARG A 296 -2.71 8.59 -10.74
CA ARG A 296 -3.96 7.84 -10.81
C ARG A 296 -3.77 6.48 -10.17
N ILE A 297 -4.02 6.43 -8.87
CA ILE A 297 -3.90 5.23 -8.06
C ILE A 297 -5.15 5.03 -7.24
N ARG A 298 -5.63 3.79 -7.17
CA ARG A 298 -6.77 3.41 -6.33
C ARG A 298 -6.50 2.13 -5.56
N ASN A 299 -7.14 1.99 -4.44
CA ASN A 299 -7.19 0.74 -3.69
C ASN A 299 -8.57 0.11 -3.88
N TYR A 300 -8.61 -1.12 -4.35
CA TYR A 300 -9.81 -1.94 -4.32
C TYR A 300 -9.89 -2.61 -2.93
N SER A 301 -10.55 -1.91 -2.02
CA SER A 301 -10.56 -2.24 -0.60
C SER A 301 -11.34 -3.51 -0.27
N ASP A 302 -12.40 -3.85 -1.04
CA ASP A 302 -13.13 -5.11 -0.84
C ASP A 302 -12.28 -6.34 -1.20
N GLY A 303 -11.25 -6.14 -2.04
CA GLY A 303 -10.25 -7.12 -2.40
C GLY A 303 -10.82 -8.40 -3.01
N TRP A 304 -10.01 -9.47 -2.94
CA TRP A 304 -10.39 -10.77 -3.45
C TRP A 304 -11.64 -11.34 -2.77
N LEU A 305 -11.79 -11.13 -1.46
CA LEU A 305 -12.96 -11.61 -0.72
C LEU A 305 -14.24 -11.00 -1.27
N GLY A 306 -14.31 -9.68 -1.41
CA GLY A 306 -15.48 -9.00 -1.95
C GLY A 306 -15.69 -9.25 -3.44
N TRP A 307 -14.60 -9.50 -4.21
CA TRP A 307 -14.70 -9.86 -5.62
C TRP A 307 -15.26 -11.26 -5.84
N SER A 308 -14.75 -12.25 -5.11
CA SER A 308 -15.04 -13.68 -5.36
C SER A 308 -16.28 -14.20 -4.64
N THR A 309 -16.69 -13.54 -3.55
CA THR A 309 -17.61 -14.12 -2.56
C THR A 309 -18.82 -13.24 -2.30
N GLU A 310 -20.01 -13.86 -2.37
CA GLU A 310 -21.23 -13.34 -1.75
C GLU A 310 -21.53 -14.11 -0.48
N HIS A 311 -21.85 -13.39 0.60
CA HIS A 311 -22.22 -13.98 1.88
C HIS A 311 -23.73 -13.91 2.07
N ARG A 312 -24.36 -15.08 2.28
CA ARG A 312 -25.78 -15.20 2.60
C ARG A 312 -25.97 -15.77 4.00
N PRO A 313 -26.90 -15.22 4.80
CA PRO A 313 -27.22 -15.80 6.10
C PRO A 313 -27.60 -17.28 5.96
N ASP A 314 -26.98 -18.13 6.78
CA ASP A 314 -27.29 -19.54 6.87
C ASP A 314 -26.95 -20.03 8.30
N PRO A 315 -27.97 -20.07 9.20
CA PRO A 315 -27.77 -20.45 10.60
C PRO A 315 -27.14 -21.83 10.80
N GLU A 316 -27.30 -22.72 9.80
CA GLU A 316 -26.78 -24.09 9.86
C GLU A 316 -25.36 -24.21 9.28
N ALA A 317 -24.85 -23.15 8.63
CA ALA A 317 -23.52 -23.17 8.05
C ALA A 317 -22.46 -23.38 9.12
N LYS A 318 -21.57 -24.38 8.88
CA LYS A 318 -20.40 -24.72 9.67
C LYS A 318 -19.14 -24.40 8.86
N GLY A 319 -18.02 -24.34 9.51
CA GLY A 319 -16.74 -24.11 8.84
C GLY A 319 -16.21 -22.67 9.04
N PRO A 320 -15.49 -22.12 8.08
CA PRO A 320 -14.75 -20.87 8.25
C PRO A 320 -15.65 -19.64 8.45
N SER A 321 -16.92 -19.72 8.07
CA SER A 321 -17.89 -18.64 8.20
C SER A 321 -19.18 -19.11 8.88
N PRO A 322 -19.16 -19.43 10.18
CA PRO A 322 -20.35 -19.92 10.89
C PRO A 322 -21.51 -18.92 10.80
N GLY A 323 -22.71 -19.46 10.51
CA GLY A 323 -23.91 -18.63 10.32
C GLY A 323 -24.04 -17.97 8.95
N TRP A 324 -23.07 -18.20 8.03
CA TRP A 324 -23.04 -17.62 6.69
C TRP A 324 -22.64 -18.65 5.64
N ARG A 325 -23.41 -18.73 4.56
CA ARG A 325 -23.01 -19.49 3.38
C ARG A 325 -22.24 -18.58 2.44
N GLN A 326 -21.07 -19.02 2.02
CA GLN A 326 -20.30 -18.39 0.95
C GLN A 326 -20.71 -19.00 -0.40
N ILE A 327 -21.07 -18.15 -1.34
CA ILE A 327 -21.34 -18.53 -2.72
C ILE A 327 -20.50 -17.67 -3.66
N PRO A 328 -20.21 -18.13 -4.90
CA PRO A 328 -19.56 -17.29 -5.89
C PRO A 328 -20.36 -16.01 -6.11
N SER A 329 -19.68 -14.87 -6.15
CA SER A 329 -20.28 -13.55 -6.37
C SER A 329 -20.88 -13.39 -7.78
N GLY A 330 -20.44 -14.24 -8.73
CA GLY A 330 -20.75 -14.10 -10.15
C GLY A 330 -19.84 -13.15 -10.92
N ASN A 331 -18.87 -12.50 -10.25
CA ASN A 331 -17.86 -11.73 -10.94
C ASN A 331 -16.90 -12.65 -11.72
N PRO A 332 -16.31 -12.18 -12.84
CA PRO A 332 -15.33 -12.96 -13.60
C PRO A 332 -14.12 -13.34 -12.76
N VAL A 333 -13.68 -14.58 -12.87
CA VAL A 333 -12.50 -15.11 -12.16
C VAL A 333 -11.63 -15.84 -13.18
N GLU A 334 -10.33 -15.56 -13.16
CA GLU A 334 -9.35 -16.43 -13.81
C GLU A 334 -9.07 -17.62 -12.91
N SER A 335 -9.38 -18.82 -13.42
CA SER A 335 -9.01 -20.07 -12.78
C SER A 335 -7.51 -20.29 -12.86
N PRO A 336 -6.91 -21.05 -11.90
CA PRO A 336 -5.49 -21.32 -11.93
C PRO A 336 -5.11 -21.91 -13.30
N VAL A 337 -4.13 -21.34 -13.93
CA VAL A 337 -3.39 -22.05 -14.97
C VAL A 337 -2.74 -23.20 -14.25
N PRO A 338 -2.95 -24.48 -14.68
CA PRO A 338 -2.20 -25.57 -14.12
C PRO A 338 -0.74 -25.14 -14.06
N ALA A 339 -0.09 -25.42 -12.92
CA ALA A 339 1.27 -24.96 -12.65
C ALA A 339 2.28 -25.64 -13.58
N VAL A 340 2.13 -25.48 -14.85
CA VAL A 340 3.15 -25.67 -15.87
C VAL A 340 4.03 -24.45 -15.76
N LEU A 341 4.84 -24.48 -14.67
CA LEU A 341 6.20 -23.98 -14.68
C LEU A 341 6.40 -22.70 -15.50
N ARG A 342 6.13 -21.55 -14.87
CA ARG A 342 6.88 -20.37 -15.26
C ARG A 342 8.28 -20.52 -14.65
N PRO A 343 9.35 -20.47 -15.44
CA PRO A 343 10.69 -20.43 -14.90
C PRO A 343 10.81 -19.18 -14.03
N ARG A 344 11.34 -19.38 -12.81
CA ARG A 344 11.76 -18.31 -11.92
C ARG A 344 12.95 -17.59 -12.53
#